data_7f551376ce9b9bf318ef442445f57a5e
#
_entry.id   7f551376ce9b9bf318ef442445f57a5e
#
_cell.length_a   1.000
_cell.length_b   1.000
_cell.length_c   1.000
_cell.angle_alpha   90.00
_cell.angle_beta   90.00
_cell.angle_gamma   90.00
#
_symmetry.space_group_name_H-M   'P 1'
#
loop_
_entity.id
_entity.type
_entity.pdbx_description
1 polymer ?
#
loop_
_entity_poly.entity_id
_entity_poly.type
_entity_poly.pdbx_seq_one_letter_code
_entity_poly.pdbx_strand_id
1 'polypeptide(L)'
;VTRNMGYALLAGLAAIVVLVSTAVFIGVGSEDGSLDGLTQSTGDSAAPASSGNWVGTWSAPAVAAEPNTRDGYHRMSIRNVVHTSVGGSGARITLSNLYGTKPLVVTHATLALAAAPSNPTAATGTMRRLTFNNSRTVTIPPGRKATSDAVRLNVPHAADLLVTTYSPRPSGPVTYHPYARQTSYVAQGDKADETSGTAFTQQSPYWRYLTAVDVWTHQTQGAVAVLGDSITDGITSSPGANRRWTDFLAERLRTERNAPRYSVLNGGISGNRVLVDGPRYSPNNGPSGLTRMQRDVLSRAGVRTVVVEMGLNDIIKPPRQNNPDRIVDGLRQLVKYAHARNMRVVGGTLTPFGGHRGYERRLDVIRQRVNEQIRSGKVYDSVVDFDAALRDPADPSRLRPAYDSGDHLHPSDNGFRAMAEALDLKLLKGSSPART
;
A
#
# COMPACT_ATOMS: atom_id res chain seq x y z
N VAL A 1 -7.36 54.09 5.60
CA VAL A 1 -8.36 53.17 5.01
C VAL A 1 -9.34 52.82 6.11
N THR A 2 -10.52 53.41 6.04
CA THR A 2 -11.56 53.35 7.09
C THR A 2 -12.23 51.96 7.09
N ARG A 3 -12.60 51.48 8.26
CA ARG A 3 -13.22 50.15 8.55
C ARG A 3 -14.41 49.82 7.65
N ASN A 4 -15.08 50.82 7.06
CA ASN A 4 -16.22 50.69 6.16
C ASN A 4 -15.86 50.24 4.73
N MET A 5 -14.61 50.44 4.25
CA MET A 5 -14.17 49.92 2.95
C MET A 5 -13.87 48.42 2.98
N GLY A 6 -13.49 47.86 4.14
CA GLY A 6 -13.27 46.42 4.30
C GLY A 6 -14.56 45.60 4.17
N TYR A 7 -15.66 46.10 4.70
CA TYR A 7 -16.96 45.41 4.60
C TYR A 7 -17.58 45.49 3.19
N ALA A 8 -17.34 46.55 2.45
CA ALA A 8 -17.77 46.64 1.06
C ALA A 8 -17.03 45.68 0.14
N LEU A 9 -15.72 45.42 0.38
CA LEU A 9 -14.93 44.43 -0.35
C LEU A 9 -15.33 42.98 -0.02
N LEU A 10 -15.65 42.68 1.23
CA LEU A 10 -16.15 41.36 1.65
C LEU A 10 -17.56 41.09 1.10
N ALA A 11 -18.44 42.06 1.07
CA ALA A 11 -19.76 41.92 0.47
C ALA A 11 -19.72 41.77 -1.05
N GLY A 12 -18.79 42.42 -1.73
CA GLY A 12 -18.54 42.27 -3.17
C GLY A 12 -18.02 40.84 -3.53
N LEU A 13 -17.11 40.32 -2.75
CA LEU A 13 -16.59 38.95 -2.94
C LEU A 13 -17.65 37.86 -2.68
N ALA A 14 -18.51 38.05 -1.68
CA ALA A 14 -19.62 37.12 -1.41
C ALA A 14 -20.67 37.14 -2.54
N ALA A 15 -20.96 38.29 -3.12
CA ALA A 15 -21.89 38.39 -4.25
C ALA A 15 -21.35 37.75 -5.54
N ILE A 16 -20.04 37.83 -5.80
CA ILE A 16 -19.40 37.17 -6.95
C ILE A 16 -19.42 35.65 -6.78
N VAL A 17 -19.19 35.12 -5.57
CA VAL A 17 -19.25 33.68 -5.30
C VAL A 17 -20.67 33.14 -5.48
N VAL A 18 -21.70 33.86 -5.08
CA VAL A 18 -23.11 33.46 -5.26
C VAL A 18 -23.51 33.51 -6.74
N LEU A 19 -23.08 34.52 -7.52
CA LEU A 19 -23.36 34.61 -8.94
C LEU A 19 -22.68 33.53 -9.78
N VAL A 20 -21.45 33.11 -9.43
CA VAL A 20 -20.76 31.98 -10.09
C VAL A 20 -21.42 30.65 -9.74
N SER A 21 -21.89 30.46 -8.50
CA SER A 21 -22.61 29.24 -8.09
C SER A 21 -23.99 29.10 -8.75
N THR A 22 -24.69 30.20 -9.06
CA THR A 22 -26.01 30.16 -9.72
C THR A 22 -25.89 29.94 -11.23
N ALA A 23 -24.83 30.41 -11.88
CA ALA A 23 -24.59 30.19 -13.30
C ALA A 23 -24.31 28.71 -13.67
N VAL A 24 -23.81 27.89 -12.71
CA VAL A 24 -23.58 26.47 -12.91
C VAL A 24 -24.87 25.61 -12.79
N PHE A 25 -25.96 26.16 -12.21
CA PHE A 25 -27.21 25.41 -11.99
C PHE A 25 -28.33 25.68 -12.99
N ILE A 26 -28.16 26.65 -13.93
CA ILE A 26 -29.20 26.99 -14.92
C ILE A 26 -28.90 26.46 -16.34
N GLY A 27 -27.82 25.72 -16.52
CA GLY A 27 -27.36 25.17 -17.80
C GLY A 27 -27.83 23.76 -18.18
N VAL A 28 -28.88 23.22 -17.55
CA VAL A 28 -29.43 21.90 -17.93
C VAL A 28 -30.94 21.99 -18.05
N GLY A 29 -31.42 22.29 -19.25
CA GLY A 29 -32.84 22.29 -19.57
C GLY A 29 -33.11 22.52 -21.07
N SER A 30 -33.35 21.37 -21.75
CA SER A 30 -34.11 21.20 -22.99
C SER A 30 -33.73 22.01 -24.25
N GLU A 31 -33.37 21.30 -25.33
CA GLU A 31 -34.20 21.24 -26.53
C GLU A 31 -33.79 20.12 -27.49
N ASP A 32 -34.80 19.46 -28.07
CA ASP A 32 -34.71 18.46 -29.11
C ASP A 32 -34.15 19.04 -30.43
N GLY A 33 -33.37 18.19 -31.12
CA GLY A 33 -32.91 18.50 -32.47
C GLY A 33 -32.07 17.42 -33.06
N SER A 34 -32.72 16.47 -33.75
CA SER A 34 -32.08 15.46 -34.61
C SER A 34 -31.24 16.09 -35.70
N LEU A 35 -30.02 15.60 -35.94
CA LEU A 35 -29.47 15.43 -37.29
C LEU A 35 -28.31 14.41 -37.27
N ASP A 36 -28.39 13.45 -38.16
CA ASP A 36 -27.42 12.45 -38.55
C ASP A 36 -26.06 13.06 -38.94
N GLY A 37 -25.00 12.38 -38.55
CA GLY A 37 -23.64 12.69 -39.02
C GLY A 37 -22.61 11.74 -38.43
N LEU A 38 -22.51 10.53 -38.98
CA LEU A 38 -21.50 9.53 -38.70
C LEU A 38 -20.07 10.06 -38.84
N THR A 39 -19.29 10.01 -37.78
CA THR A 39 -17.87 9.60 -37.84
C THR A 39 -17.54 8.84 -36.58
N GLN A 40 -17.41 7.53 -36.72
CA GLN A 40 -16.83 6.66 -35.71
C GLN A 40 -15.36 7.08 -35.47
N SER A 41 -15.12 7.71 -34.35
CA SER A 41 -13.78 7.77 -33.74
C SER A 41 -13.67 6.54 -32.85
N THR A 42 -12.91 5.56 -33.29
CA THR A 42 -12.51 4.39 -32.50
C THR A 42 -11.48 4.82 -31.48
N GLY A 43 -11.94 5.40 -30.38
CA GLY A 43 -11.17 5.64 -29.16
C GLY A 43 -11.67 4.71 -28.07
N ASP A 44 -10.89 3.68 -27.75
CA ASP A 44 -11.15 2.68 -26.72
C ASP A 44 -11.06 3.27 -25.28
N SER A 45 -11.97 4.19 -24.96
CA SER A 45 -12.10 4.75 -23.61
C SER A 45 -13.55 4.81 -23.13
N ALA A 46 -14.26 3.68 -23.26
CA ALA A 46 -15.56 3.56 -22.59
C ALA A 46 -15.35 3.01 -21.18
N ALA A 47 -15.65 3.82 -20.16
CA ALA A 47 -15.80 3.33 -18.80
C ALA A 47 -16.84 2.20 -18.80
N PRO A 48 -16.62 1.09 -18.08
CA PRO A 48 -17.62 0.03 -17.99
C PRO A 48 -18.87 0.60 -17.32
N ALA A 49 -19.98 0.62 -18.07
CA ALA A 49 -21.30 0.93 -17.56
C ALA A 49 -21.79 -0.22 -16.69
N SER A 50 -21.39 -0.26 -15.42
CA SER A 50 -21.95 -1.14 -14.40
C SER A 50 -21.42 -0.83 -13.01
N SER A 51 -22.11 -1.24 -11.98
CA SER A 51 -21.96 -0.94 -10.55
C SER A 51 -20.66 -1.39 -9.86
N GLY A 52 -19.52 -1.47 -10.53
CA GLY A 52 -18.21 -1.79 -9.96
C GLY A 52 -17.56 -0.62 -9.22
N ASN A 53 -16.49 -0.90 -8.53
CA ASN A 53 -15.68 0.10 -7.79
C ASN A 53 -14.18 -0.14 -7.97
N TRP A 54 -13.41 0.94 -7.81
CA TRP A 54 -11.97 0.87 -7.74
C TRP A 54 -11.52 0.38 -6.36
N VAL A 55 -10.75 -0.68 -6.35
CA VAL A 55 -10.18 -1.26 -5.13
C VAL A 55 -8.69 -1.53 -5.35
N GLY A 56 -7.88 -1.16 -4.37
CA GLY A 56 -6.48 -1.54 -4.39
C GLY A 56 -6.32 -3.05 -4.37
N THR A 57 -5.52 -3.59 -5.28
CA THR A 57 -5.19 -5.02 -5.30
C THR A 57 -3.79 -5.31 -4.82
N TRP A 58 -2.92 -4.33 -4.90
CA TRP A 58 -1.56 -4.37 -4.39
C TRP A 58 -1.10 -2.97 -3.96
N SER A 59 -0.32 -2.91 -2.88
CA SER A 59 0.38 -1.70 -2.48
C SER A 59 1.71 -2.00 -1.79
N ALA A 60 2.65 -1.07 -1.90
CA ALA A 60 3.85 -1.00 -1.08
C ALA A 60 4.11 0.46 -0.68
N PRO A 61 4.48 0.73 0.59
CA PRO A 61 4.89 2.05 1.01
C PRO A 61 6.15 2.52 0.29
N ALA A 62 6.20 3.80 -0.08
CA ALA A 62 7.47 4.44 -0.41
C ALA A 62 8.25 4.64 0.90
N VAL A 63 9.43 4.01 1.01
CA VAL A 63 10.17 3.93 2.28
C VAL A 63 11.22 5.02 2.38
N ALA A 64 12.08 5.14 1.36
CA ALA A 64 13.23 6.04 1.36
C ALA A 64 13.69 6.36 -0.08
N ALA A 65 14.73 7.17 -0.19
CA ALA A 65 15.57 7.27 -1.37
C ALA A 65 16.50 6.07 -1.45
N GLU A 66 16.53 5.37 -2.59
CA GLU A 66 17.43 4.23 -2.81
C GLU A 66 18.89 4.70 -2.74
N PRO A 67 19.74 4.06 -1.93
CA PRO A 67 21.15 4.40 -1.85
C PRO A 67 21.86 4.29 -3.21
N ASN A 68 22.83 5.15 -3.45
CA ASN A 68 23.67 5.15 -4.66
C ASN A 68 22.92 5.38 -5.99
N THR A 69 21.70 5.94 -5.94
CA THR A 69 20.93 6.28 -7.14
C THR A 69 20.81 7.79 -7.38
N ARG A 70 21.92 8.52 -7.24
CA ARG A 70 21.96 9.99 -7.33
C ARG A 70 21.30 10.55 -8.58
N ASP A 71 21.42 9.87 -9.72
CA ASP A 71 20.86 10.28 -11.01
C ASP A 71 19.64 9.43 -11.43
N GLY A 72 19.17 8.54 -10.53
CA GLY A 72 18.10 7.60 -10.81
C GLY A 72 18.48 6.54 -11.85
N TYR A 73 17.47 5.89 -12.42
CA TYR A 73 17.62 4.90 -13.51
C TYR A 73 17.30 5.55 -14.87
N HIS A 74 18.01 6.65 -15.22
CA HIS A 74 17.80 7.30 -16.49
C HIS A 74 18.28 6.43 -17.67
N ARG A 75 17.54 6.49 -18.78
CA ARG A 75 17.76 5.64 -19.98
C ARG A 75 17.66 4.14 -19.70
N MET A 76 16.94 3.77 -18.65
CA MET A 76 16.69 2.37 -18.29
C MET A 76 15.20 2.12 -18.11
N SER A 77 14.79 0.90 -18.40
CA SER A 77 13.46 0.40 -18.11
C SER A 77 13.48 -0.40 -16.82
N ILE A 78 12.55 -0.09 -15.91
CA ILE A 78 12.34 -0.82 -14.65
C ILE A 78 11.04 -1.60 -14.80
N ARG A 79 11.09 -2.91 -14.62
CA ARG A 79 9.94 -3.82 -14.62
C ARG A 79 9.70 -4.35 -13.21
N ASN A 80 8.78 -3.71 -12.48
CA ASN A 80 8.36 -4.20 -11.18
C ASN A 80 7.43 -5.40 -11.35
N VAL A 81 7.64 -6.45 -10.56
CA VAL A 81 6.71 -7.58 -10.45
C VAL A 81 5.92 -7.43 -9.16
N VAL A 82 4.60 -7.53 -9.24
CA VAL A 82 3.70 -7.38 -8.11
C VAL A 82 2.60 -8.44 -8.13
N HIS A 83 2.22 -8.95 -6.96
CA HIS A 83 1.23 -10.02 -6.80
C HIS A 83 -0.13 -9.46 -6.39
N THR A 84 -1.19 -9.77 -7.15
CA THR A 84 -2.53 -9.25 -6.92
C THR A 84 -3.26 -10.05 -5.83
N SER A 85 -3.97 -9.36 -4.92
CA SER A 85 -4.85 -10.02 -3.94
C SER A 85 -6.25 -10.31 -4.52
N VAL A 86 -6.75 -9.43 -5.38
CA VAL A 86 -8.05 -9.59 -6.08
C VAL A 86 -7.90 -9.24 -7.54
N GLY A 87 -8.78 -9.81 -8.37
CA GLY A 87 -8.85 -9.52 -9.80
C GLY A 87 -9.86 -8.43 -10.15
N GLY A 88 -9.90 -8.09 -11.46
CA GLY A 88 -10.82 -7.10 -12.01
C GLY A 88 -10.75 -7.01 -13.52
N SER A 89 -11.65 -6.23 -14.12
CA SER A 89 -11.75 -6.05 -15.58
C SER A 89 -11.00 -4.82 -16.10
N GLY A 90 -10.48 -3.99 -15.20
CA GLY A 90 -9.65 -2.83 -15.52
C GLY A 90 -8.59 -2.63 -14.45
N ALA A 91 -7.51 -1.95 -14.79
CA ALA A 91 -6.42 -1.66 -13.86
C ALA A 91 -5.84 -0.26 -14.06
N ARG A 92 -5.25 0.31 -12.99
CA ARG A 92 -4.47 1.54 -13.00
C ARG A 92 -3.34 1.43 -11.96
N ILE A 93 -2.29 2.21 -12.15
CA ILE A 93 -1.13 2.21 -11.26
C ILE A 93 -0.90 3.58 -10.64
N THR A 94 -0.20 3.61 -9.51
CA THR A 94 0.29 4.87 -8.92
C THR A 94 1.81 4.86 -8.81
N LEU A 95 2.45 5.84 -9.46
CA LEU A 95 3.88 6.12 -9.37
C LEU A 95 4.14 7.25 -8.38
N SER A 96 5.26 7.19 -7.65
CA SER A 96 5.66 8.18 -6.65
C SER A 96 7.09 8.65 -6.85
N ASN A 97 7.29 9.95 -6.77
CA ASN A 97 8.60 10.61 -6.70
C ASN A 97 8.83 11.25 -5.32
N LEU A 98 8.36 10.55 -4.27
CA LEU A 98 8.34 11.10 -2.90
C LEU A 98 9.71 11.53 -2.39
N TYR A 99 10.74 10.75 -2.70
CA TYR A 99 12.12 10.97 -2.24
C TYR A 99 13.05 11.46 -3.35
N GLY A 100 12.55 11.68 -4.55
CA GLY A 100 13.33 12.29 -5.62
C GLY A 100 13.62 13.77 -5.36
N THR A 101 14.73 14.26 -5.93
CA THR A 101 15.16 15.66 -5.82
C THR A 101 14.97 16.45 -7.13
N LYS A 102 14.67 15.76 -8.21
CA LYS A 102 14.37 16.30 -9.54
C LYS A 102 13.04 15.72 -10.05
N PRO A 103 12.37 16.35 -11.03
CA PRO A 103 11.18 15.77 -11.64
C PRO A 103 11.47 14.40 -12.24
N LEU A 104 10.65 13.40 -11.91
CA LEU A 104 10.66 12.09 -12.57
C LEU A 104 9.84 12.19 -13.85
N VAL A 105 10.51 12.07 -15.01
CA VAL A 105 9.87 12.07 -16.31
C VAL A 105 9.75 10.63 -16.79
N VAL A 106 8.54 10.09 -16.86
CA VAL A 106 8.24 8.78 -17.44
C VAL A 106 7.59 9.00 -18.79
N THR A 107 8.29 8.59 -19.85
CA THR A 107 7.81 8.76 -21.25
C THR A 107 7.14 7.50 -21.79
N HIS A 108 7.32 6.37 -21.11
CA HIS A 108 6.73 5.10 -21.50
C HIS A 108 6.43 4.27 -20.23
N ALA A 109 5.19 3.82 -20.13
CA ALA A 109 4.76 2.92 -19.07
C ALA A 109 3.81 1.86 -19.63
N THR A 110 3.96 0.62 -19.18
CA THR A 110 3.09 -0.50 -19.56
C THR A 110 2.70 -1.34 -18.35
N LEU A 111 1.57 -2.04 -18.49
CA LEU A 111 1.05 -3.03 -17.56
C LEU A 111 0.76 -4.32 -18.33
N ALA A 112 1.19 -5.47 -17.80
CA ALA A 112 0.91 -6.77 -18.37
C ALA A 112 0.73 -7.84 -17.28
N LEU A 113 0.14 -8.97 -17.60
CA LEU A 113 0.26 -10.19 -16.80
C LEU A 113 1.63 -10.82 -17.03
N ALA A 114 2.25 -11.37 -15.98
CA ALA A 114 3.42 -12.21 -16.14
C ALA A 114 3.03 -13.55 -16.77
N ALA A 115 3.88 -14.09 -17.65
CA ALA A 115 3.66 -15.41 -18.30
C ALA A 115 3.73 -16.57 -17.28
N ALA A 116 4.48 -16.39 -16.20
CA ALA A 116 4.61 -17.31 -15.07
C ALA A 116 4.95 -16.52 -13.80
N PRO A 117 4.79 -17.09 -12.61
CA PRO A 117 5.15 -16.41 -11.35
C PRO A 117 6.60 -15.93 -11.35
N SER A 118 6.80 -14.70 -10.89
CA SER A 118 8.12 -14.05 -10.81
C SER A 118 8.91 -14.01 -12.13
N ASN A 119 8.23 -14.07 -13.28
CA ASN A 119 8.86 -14.09 -14.61
C ASN A 119 8.81 -12.70 -15.26
N PRO A 120 9.91 -12.22 -15.90
CA PRO A 120 9.89 -10.93 -16.57
C PRO A 120 9.16 -10.92 -17.93
N THR A 121 8.81 -12.09 -18.47
CA THR A 121 8.09 -12.23 -19.75
C THR A 121 6.59 -11.94 -19.54
N ALA A 122 6.03 -11.12 -20.42
CA ALA A 122 4.60 -10.84 -20.42
C ALA A 122 3.80 -11.97 -21.06
N ALA A 123 2.65 -12.30 -20.49
CA ALA A 123 1.70 -13.22 -21.12
C ALA A 123 1.16 -12.60 -22.42
N THR A 124 1.08 -13.42 -23.46
CA THR A 124 0.69 -13.00 -24.81
C THR A 124 -0.63 -12.25 -24.81
N GLY A 125 -0.68 -11.11 -25.51
CA GLY A 125 -1.88 -10.30 -25.68
C GLY A 125 -2.35 -9.50 -24.45
N THR A 126 -1.61 -9.54 -23.32
CA THR A 126 -2.02 -8.88 -22.08
C THR A 126 -1.40 -7.50 -21.88
N MET A 127 -0.35 -7.13 -22.64
CA MET A 127 0.33 -5.86 -22.45
C MET A 127 -0.57 -4.69 -22.85
N ARG A 128 -0.63 -3.70 -21.96
CA ARG A 128 -1.36 -2.44 -22.15
C ARG A 128 -0.44 -1.26 -21.91
N ARG A 129 -0.44 -0.32 -22.83
CA ARG A 129 0.23 0.96 -22.65
C ARG A 129 -0.57 1.83 -21.71
N LEU A 130 0.12 2.46 -20.78
CA LEU A 130 -0.50 3.37 -19.80
C LEU A 130 -0.38 4.81 -20.26
N THR A 131 -1.38 5.60 -19.93
CA THR A 131 -1.41 7.06 -20.06
C THR A 131 -1.67 7.71 -18.70
N PHE A 132 -1.43 9.02 -18.63
CA PHE A 132 -1.63 9.84 -17.45
C PHE A 132 -2.34 11.13 -17.90
N ASN A 133 -3.60 11.30 -17.56
CA ASN A 133 -4.47 12.37 -18.09
C ASN A 133 -4.44 12.38 -19.64
N ASN A 134 -4.63 11.21 -20.26
CA ASN A 134 -4.57 10.97 -21.71
C ASN A 134 -3.18 11.25 -22.37
N SER A 135 -2.16 11.58 -21.59
CA SER A 135 -0.79 11.75 -22.09
C SER A 135 0.03 10.47 -21.90
N ARG A 136 0.83 10.10 -22.90
CA ARG A 136 1.79 9.00 -22.82
C ARG A 136 2.99 9.31 -21.92
N THR A 137 3.19 10.60 -21.63
CA THR A 137 4.28 11.10 -20.79
C THR A 137 3.72 11.73 -19.52
N VAL A 138 4.35 11.43 -18.40
CA VAL A 138 4.07 12.09 -17.12
C VAL A 138 5.35 12.66 -16.52
N THR A 139 5.25 13.88 -16.00
CA THR A 139 6.30 14.50 -15.17
C THR A 139 5.80 14.59 -13.73
N ILE A 140 6.46 13.86 -12.84
CA ILE A 140 6.10 13.81 -11.43
C ILE A 140 7.10 14.66 -10.64
N PRO A 141 6.71 15.81 -10.09
CA PRO A 141 7.59 16.64 -9.28
C PRO A 141 8.10 15.91 -8.02
N PRO A 142 9.23 16.34 -7.43
CA PRO A 142 9.68 15.87 -6.13
C PRO A 142 8.57 15.93 -5.07
N GLY A 143 8.45 14.89 -4.24
CA GLY A 143 7.42 14.79 -3.20
C GLY A 143 6.02 14.47 -3.71
N ARG A 144 5.81 14.30 -5.02
CA ARG A 144 4.49 14.06 -5.63
C ARG A 144 4.32 12.62 -6.13
N LYS A 145 3.08 12.29 -6.47
CA LYS A 145 2.69 11.03 -7.10
C LYS A 145 1.78 11.31 -8.30
N ALA A 146 1.70 10.34 -9.21
CA ALA A 146 0.75 10.35 -10.31
C ALA A 146 0.07 8.97 -10.43
N THR A 147 -1.21 8.98 -10.72
CA THR A 147 -1.99 7.76 -11.00
C THR A 147 -2.27 7.72 -12.49
N SER A 148 -2.09 6.56 -13.12
CA SER A 148 -2.39 6.38 -14.55
C SER A 148 -3.89 6.41 -14.81
N ASP A 149 -4.24 6.68 -16.06
CA ASP A 149 -5.58 6.38 -16.55
C ASP A 149 -5.84 4.87 -16.45
N ALA A 150 -7.11 4.51 -16.46
CA ALA A 150 -7.53 3.11 -16.43
C ALA A 150 -7.28 2.43 -17.78
N VAL A 151 -6.82 1.18 -17.74
CA VAL A 151 -6.73 0.33 -18.93
C VAL A 151 -7.62 -0.90 -18.76
N ARG A 152 -8.23 -1.36 -19.86
CA ARG A 152 -8.95 -2.63 -19.89
C ARG A 152 -7.95 -3.78 -19.87
N LEU A 153 -7.94 -4.53 -18.79
CA LEU A 153 -7.13 -5.73 -18.61
C LEU A 153 -7.88 -6.66 -17.66
N ASN A 154 -8.19 -7.86 -18.11
CA ASN A 154 -8.73 -8.87 -17.22
C ASN A 154 -7.62 -9.39 -16.31
N VAL A 155 -7.59 -8.89 -15.08
CA VAL A 155 -6.61 -9.24 -14.04
C VAL A 155 -7.17 -10.38 -13.23
N PRO A 156 -6.52 -11.55 -13.18
CA PRO A 156 -6.93 -12.64 -12.30
C PRO A 156 -6.64 -12.35 -10.83
N HIS A 157 -7.29 -13.09 -9.94
CA HIS A 157 -6.87 -13.16 -8.55
C HIS A 157 -5.52 -13.87 -8.42
N ALA A 158 -4.71 -13.47 -7.45
CA ALA A 158 -3.44 -14.11 -7.13
C ALA A 158 -2.54 -14.29 -8.39
N ALA A 159 -2.45 -13.25 -9.21
CA ALA A 159 -1.64 -13.21 -10.41
C ALA A 159 -0.50 -12.21 -10.27
N ASP A 160 0.61 -12.48 -10.95
CA ASP A 160 1.71 -11.53 -11.04
C ASP A 160 1.49 -10.57 -12.20
N LEU A 161 1.62 -9.28 -11.91
CA LEU A 161 1.59 -8.19 -12.88
C LEU A 161 3.01 -7.64 -13.10
N LEU A 162 3.28 -7.27 -14.34
CA LEU A 162 4.49 -6.57 -14.76
C LEU A 162 4.15 -5.10 -14.98
N VAL A 163 4.71 -4.22 -14.17
CA VAL A 163 4.62 -2.77 -14.34
C VAL A 163 5.97 -2.28 -14.83
N THR A 164 6.04 -1.90 -16.10
CA THR A 164 7.29 -1.41 -16.70
C THR A 164 7.23 0.08 -16.93
N THR A 165 8.28 0.80 -16.53
CA THR A 165 8.42 2.25 -16.74
C THR A 165 9.78 2.56 -17.33
N TYR A 166 9.82 3.53 -18.25
CA TYR A 166 11.06 4.06 -18.84
C TYR A 166 11.18 5.54 -18.57
N SER A 167 12.35 5.97 -18.10
CA SER A 167 12.69 7.38 -17.86
C SER A 167 13.92 7.77 -18.67
N PRO A 168 13.81 8.73 -19.62
CA PRO A 168 14.96 9.17 -20.43
C PRO A 168 15.88 10.15 -19.70
N ARG A 169 15.44 10.75 -18.59
CA ARG A 169 16.14 11.84 -17.89
C ARG A 169 16.47 11.47 -16.44
N PRO A 170 17.56 12.00 -15.88
CA PRO A 170 17.86 11.86 -14.47
C PRO A 170 16.73 12.40 -13.57
N SER A 171 16.31 11.59 -12.59
CA SER A 171 15.23 11.92 -11.64
C SER A 171 15.72 12.32 -10.24
N GLY A 172 17.05 12.27 -10.02
CA GLY A 172 17.57 12.28 -8.66
C GLY A 172 17.38 10.91 -7.98
N PRO A 173 17.56 10.81 -6.66
CA PRO A 173 17.41 9.56 -5.93
C PRO A 173 16.07 8.88 -6.15
N VAL A 174 16.09 7.55 -6.27
CA VAL A 174 14.92 6.75 -6.60
C VAL A 174 14.05 6.54 -5.37
N THR A 175 12.78 6.86 -5.47
CA THR A 175 11.78 6.45 -4.47
C THR A 175 11.58 4.95 -4.56
N TYR A 176 11.80 4.22 -3.45
CA TYR A 176 11.75 2.76 -3.48
C TYR A 176 11.18 2.11 -2.22
N HIS A 177 10.93 0.82 -2.33
CA HIS A 177 10.62 -0.10 -1.25
C HIS A 177 11.69 -1.22 -1.25
N PRO A 178 12.48 -1.39 -0.17
CA PRO A 178 13.71 -2.20 -0.19
C PRO A 178 13.50 -3.71 -0.06
N TYR A 179 12.36 -4.15 0.50
CA TYR A 179 12.15 -5.57 0.83
C TYR A 179 10.96 -6.16 0.08
N ALA A 180 11.01 -6.11 -1.26
CA ALA A 180 9.91 -6.58 -2.09
C ALA A 180 9.55 -8.07 -1.89
N ARG A 181 10.49 -8.91 -1.47
CA ARG A 181 10.35 -10.38 -1.42
C ARG A 181 9.86 -10.98 -2.75
N GLN A 182 9.96 -10.19 -3.82
CA GLN A 182 9.78 -10.56 -5.22
C GLN A 182 10.94 -10.00 -6.04
N THR A 183 11.25 -10.67 -7.16
CA THR A 183 12.28 -10.20 -8.08
C THR A 183 11.66 -9.26 -9.11
N SER A 184 12.14 -8.03 -9.15
CA SER A 184 11.91 -7.06 -10.22
C SER A 184 13.12 -7.03 -11.15
N TYR A 185 12.99 -6.37 -12.30
CA TYR A 185 14.00 -6.44 -13.37
C TYR A 185 14.30 -5.06 -13.92
N VAL A 186 15.52 -4.91 -14.44
CA VAL A 186 15.98 -3.67 -15.07
C VAL A 186 16.64 -4.00 -16.42
N ALA A 187 16.41 -3.15 -17.41
CA ALA A 187 16.98 -3.24 -18.76
C ALA A 187 17.51 -1.90 -19.22
N GLN A 188 18.55 -1.92 -20.05
CA GLN A 188 19.06 -0.73 -20.74
C GLN A 188 18.10 -0.29 -21.86
N GLY A 189 17.93 1.02 -22.02
CA GLY A 189 17.08 1.61 -23.05
C GLY A 189 15.59 1.49 -22.77
N ASP A 190 14.78 1.94 -23.72
CA ASP A 190 13.33 1.80 -23.66
C ASP A 190 12.90 0.39 -24.06
N LYS A 191 12.51 -0.39 -23.08
CA LYS A 191 12.01 -1.77 -23.20
C LYS A 191 10.60 -1.91 -22.65
N ALA A 192 9.86 -0.81 -22.55
CA ALA A 192 8.55 -0.83 -21.93
C ALA A 192 7.53 -1.69 -22.71
N ASP A 193 7.56 -1.69 -24.02
CA ASP A 193 6.71 -2.53 -24.90
C ASP A 193 7.29 -3.94 -25.16
N GLU A 194 8.46 -4.26 -24.58
CA GLU A 194 9.09 -5.57 -24.78
C GLU A 194 8.31 -6.66 -24.02
N THR A 195 7.72 -7.60 -24.75
CA THR A 195 6.97 -8.71 -24.16
C THR A 195 7.88 -9.82 -23.66
N SER A 196 9.01 -10.05 -24.34
CA SER A 196 10.04 -10.98 -23.90
C SER A 196 10.74 -10.47 -22.64
N GLY A 197 11.10 -11.38 -21.74
CA GLY A 197 11.92 -11.06 -20.57
C GLY A 197 13.41 -10.93 -20.85
N THR A 198 13.88 -11.28 -22.07
CA THR A 198 15.32 -11.44 -22.39
C THR A 198 16.15 -10.18 -22.26
N ALA A 199 15.56 -9.01 -22.50
CA ALA A 199 16.23 -7.72 -22.33
C ALA A 199 16.42 -7.31 -20.85
N PHE A 200 15.68 -7.88 -19.94
CA PHE A 200 15.66 -7.56 -18.51
C PHE A 200 16.67 -8.41 -17.74
N THR A 201 17.94 -8.15 -17.97
CA THR A 201 19.06 -8.98 -17.48
C THR A 201 19.47 -8.68 -16.02
N GLN A 202 19.13 -7.50 -15.50
CA GLN A 202 19.47 -7.14 -14.13
C GLN A 202 18.29 -7.45 -13.21
N GLN A 203 18.51 -8.27 -12.19
CA GLN A 203 17.53 -8.58 -11.14
C GLN A 203 17.64 -7.59 -9.99
N SER A 204 16.52 -7.33 -9.32
CA SER A 204 16.44 -6.43 -8.18
C SER A 204 15.42 -6.91 -7.15
N PRO A 205 15.76 -6.90 -5.87
CA PRO A 205 14.84 -7.23 -4.78
C PRO A 205 13.99 -6.03 -4.34
N TYR A 206 13.87 -4.97 -5.15
CA TYR A 206 13.22 -3.71 -4.80
C TYR A 206 12.05 -3.40 -5.71
N TRP A 207 11.02 -2.73 -5.16
CA TRP A 207 10.04 -2.01 -5.97
C TRP A 207 10.46 -0.54 -6.07
N ARG A 208 10.45 0.00 -7.29
CA ARG A 208 10.89 1.37 -7.58
C ARG A 208 9.77 2.19 -8.19
N TYR A 209 9.56 3.39 -7.68
CA TYR A 209 8.52 4.36 -8.07
C TYR A 209 7.07 3.86 -7.91
N LEU A 210 6.79 2.58 -8.06
CA LEU A 210 5.46 2.00 -7.99
C LEU A 210 5.01 1.85 -6.52
N THR A 211 3.81 2.35 -6.20
CA THR A 211 3.27 2.32 -4.82
C THR A 211 1.88 1.72 -4.70
N ALA A 212 1.15 1.58 -5.80
CA ALA A 212 -0.14 0.92 -5.81
C ALA A 212 -0.51 0.40 -7.20
N VAL A 213 -1.31 -0.66 -7.21
CA VAL A 213 -2.12 -1.12 -8.34
C VAL A 213 -3.55 -1.25 -7.86
N ASP A 214 -4.46 -0.56 -8.52
CA ASP A 214 -5.90 -0.68 -8.28
C ASP A 214 -6.56 -1.42 -9.44
N VAL A 215 -7.63 -2.16 -9.15
CA VAL A 215 -8.47 -2.83 -10.15
C VAL A 215 -9.92 -2.36 -10.07
N TRP A 216 -10.58 -2.35 -11.21
CA TRP A 216 -12.02 -2.16 -11.31
C TRP A 216 -12.71 -3.51 -11.16
N THR A 217 -13.54 -3.67 -10.15
CA THR A 217 -14.10 -4.98 -9.81
C THR A 217 -15.51 -4.88 -9.23
N HIS A 218 -16.31 -5.94 -9.45
CA HIS A 218 -17.59 -6.18 -8.80
C HIS A 218 -17.47 -7.28 -7.72
N GLN A 219 -16.31 -7.93 -7.65
CA GLN A 219 -16.12 -9.15 -6.85
C GLN A 219 -15.77 -8.86 -5.40
N THR A 220 -15.42 -7.60 -5.06
CA THR A 220 -15.04 -7.22 -3.71
C THR A 220 -15.78 -5.99 -3.22
N GLN A 221 -16.09 -5.98 -1.94
CA GLN A 221 -16.77 -4.88 -1.25
C GLN A 221 -15.82 -3.79 -0.76
N GLY A 222 -14.52 -4.02 -0.83
CA GLY A 222 -13.49 -3.09 -0.38
C GLY A 222 -12.15 -3.75 -0.15
N ALA A 223 -11.29 -3.10 0.62
CA ALA A 223 -9.94 -3.55 0.96
C ALA A 223 -9.70 -3.55 2.47
N VAL A 224 -8.88 -4.50 2.91
CA VAL A 224 -8.18 -4.47 4.19
C VAL A 224 -6.79 -3.92 3.94
N ALA A 225 -6.44 -2.82 4.58
CA ALA A 225 -5.07 -2.30 4.54
C ALA A 225 -4.36 -2.62 5.85
N VAL A 226 -3.14 -3.12 5.75
CA VAL A 226 -2.33 -3.47 6.92
C VAL A 226 -1.26 -2.40 7.13
N LEU A 227 -1.24 -1.77 8.29
CA LEU A 227 -0.15 -0.93 8.76
C LEU A 227 0.74 -1.79 9.65
N GLY A 228 1.97 -2.04 9.24
CA GLY A 228 2.86 -2.92 9.98
C GLY A 228 4.34 -2.63 9.82
N ASP A 229 5.14 -3.45 10.45
CA ASP A 229 6.61 -3.36 10.40
C ASP A 229 7.23 -4.48 9.55
N SER A 230 8.40 -5.02 9.94
CA SER A 230 9.12 -6.06 9.19
C SER A 230 8.36 -7.38 9.11
N ILE A 231 7.52 -7.68 10.09
CA ILE A 231 6.70 -8.89 10.11
C ILE A 231 5.62 -8.79 9.02
N THR A 232 4.98 -7.64 8.89
CA THR A 232 4.02 -7.38 7.81
C THR A 232 4.70 -7.21 6.44
N ASP A 233 5.86 -6.55 6.38
CA ASP A 233 6.69 -6.44 5.18
C ASP A 233 7.11 -7.83 4.65
N GLY A 234 7.18 -8.81 5.54
CA GLY A 234 7.42 -10.21 5.23
C GLY A 234 8.90 -10.59 5.19
N ILE A 235 9.73 -9.92 6.02
CA ILE A 235 11.13 -10.34 6.22
C ILE A 235 11.15 -11.82 6.59
N THR A 236 12.06 -12.58 5.98
CA THR A 236 12.21 -14.03 6.13
C THR A 236 11.18 -14.91 5.37
N SER A 237 10.10 -14.34 4.81
CA SER A 237 9.25 -15.13 3.90
C SER A 237 10.03 -15.59 2.68
N SER A 238 9.67 -16.76 2.12
CA SER A 238 10.33 -17.30 0.93
C SER A 238 10.23 -16.35 -0.26
N PRO A 239 11.36 -15.91 -0.85
CA PRO A 239 11.35 -14.97 -1.98
C PRO A 239 10.58 -15.52 -3.19
N GLY A 240 9.77 -14.69 -3.82
CA GLY A 240 8.99 -15.05 -5.02
C GLY A 240 7.80 -15.99 -4.75
N ALA A 241 7.63 -16.47 -3.51
CA ALA A 241 6.59 -17.45 -3.18
C ALA A 241 5.28 -16.83 -2.67
N ASN A 242 5.23 -15.51 -2.45
CA ASN A 242 4.06 -14.81 -1.89
C ASN A 242 3.56 -15.47 -0.60
N ARG A 243 4.44 -15.50 0.44
CA ARG A 243 4.20 -16.17 1.72
C ARG A 243 4.26 -15.23 2.93
N ARG A 244 3.96 -13.93 2.74
CA ARG A 244 3.72 -13.03 3.85
C ARG A 244 2.42 -13.42 4.54
N TRP A 245 2.25 -13.08 5.78
CA TRP A 245 0.95 -13.33 6.44
C TRP A 245 -0.21 -12.63 5.73
N THR A 246 0.05 -11.49 5.08
CA THR A 246 -0.93 -10.76 4.26
C THR A 246 -1.30 -11.51 2.98
N ASP A 247 -0.39 -12.29 2.39
CA ASP A 247 -0.65 -13.14 1.23
C ASP A 247 -1.53 -14.33 1.63
N PHE A 248 -1.24 -14.97 2.77
CA PHE A 248 -2.09 -16.01 3.34
C PHE A 248 -3.48 -15.48 3.75
N LEU A 249 -3.55 -14.24 4.28
CA LEU A 249 -4.83 -13.60 4.55
C LEU A 249 -5.64 -13.39 3.27
N ALA A 250 -5.00 -12.93 2.18
CA ALA A 250 -5.66 -12.76 0.88
C ALA A 250 -6.16 -14.10 0.33
N GLU A 251 -5.41 -15.18 0.49
CA GLU A 251 -5.82 -16.53 0.13
C GLU A 251 -7.07 -16.96 0.93
N ARG A 252 -7.08 -16.78 2.25
CA ARG A 252 -8.20 -17.09 3.13
C ARG A 252 -9.46 -16.31 2.76
N LEU A 253 -9.33 -14.99 2.50
CA LEU A 253 -10.46 -14.14 2.09
C LEU A 253 -11.06 -14.57 0.73
N ARG A 254 -10.27 -15.19 -0.13
CA ARG A 254 -10.69 -15.71 -1.42
C ARG A 254 -11.31 -17.10 -1.34
N THR A 255 -10.82 -17.97 -0.46
CA THR A 255 -11.14 -19.41 -0.47
C THR A 255 -12.10 -19.83 0.64
N GLU A 256 -12.11 -19.13 1.78
CA GLU A 256 -12.97 -19.53 2.91
C GLU A 256 -14.43 -19.14 2.66
N ARG A 257 -15.32 -20.10 2.92
CA ARG A 257 -16.76 -19.88 2.83
C ARG A 257 -17.19 -18.83 3.88
N ASN A 258 -18.01 -17.86 3.48
CA ASN A 258 -18.51 -16.76 4.31
C ASN A 258 -17.44 -15.71 4.71
N ALA A 259 -16.22 -15.77 4.17
CA ALA A 259 -15.25 -14.68 4.31
C ALA A 259 -15.81 -13.37 3.71
N PRO A 260 -15.48 -12.20 4.27
CA PRO A 260 -15.78 -10.95 3.61
C PRO A 260 -15.00 -10.87 2.29
N ARG A 261 -15.64 -10.39 1.23
CA ARG A 261 -14.98 -10.21 -0.07
C ARG A 261 -14.16 -8.93 -0.06
N TYR A 262 -12.96 -9.01 0.49
CA TYR A 262 -12.00 -7.90 0.57
C TYR A 262 -10.70 -8.24 -0.13
N SER A 263 -10.05 -7.23 -0.71
CA SER A 263 -8.65 -7.29 -1.09
C SER A 263 -7.75 -7.04 0.12
N VAL A 264 -6.46 -7.38 0.00
CA VAL A 264 -5.47 -7.11 1.05
C VAL A 264 -4.36 -6.21 0.50
N LEU A 265 -4.06 -5.14 1.23
CA LEU A 265 -3.02 -4.17 0.90
C LEU A 265 -1.95 -4.20 2.00
N ASN A 266 -0.74 -4.56 1.62
CA ASN A 266 0.39 -4.60 2.54
C ASN A 266 1.00 -3.21 2.68
N GLY A 267 1.01 -2.67 3.91
CA GLY A 267 1.62 -1.40 4.30
C GLY A 267 2.78 -1.61 5.28
N GLY A 268 3.46 -2.77 5.26
CA GLY A 268 4.64 -3.07 6.06
C GLY A 268 5.85 -2.25 5.66
N ILE A 269 6.66 -1.85 6.63
CA ILE A 269 7.99 -1.27 6.46
C ILE A 269 8.93 -1.88 7.50
N SER A 270 9.98 -2.53 7.05
CA SER A 270 10.93 -3.19 7.95
C SER A 270 11.58 -2.23 8.92
N GLY A 271 11.50 -2.57 10.20
CA GLY A 271 12.05 -1.75 11.29
C GLY A 271 11.23 -0.53 11.67
N ASN A 272 10.04 -0.39 11.12
CA ASN A 272 9.15 0.74 11.36
C ASN A 272 8.64 0.80 12.80
N ARG A 273 8.41 2.00 13.30
CA ARG A 273 7.91 2.29 14.65
C ARG A 273 6.59 3.04 14.60
N VAL A 274 5.83 2.95 15.66
CA VAL A 274 4.59 3.73 15.81
C VAL A 274 4.89 5.21 15.96
N LEU A 275 5.85 5.56 16.85
CA LEU A 275 6.00 6.90 17.41
C LEU A 275 7.01 7.78 16.68
N VAL A 276 8.09 7.19 16.19
CA VAL A 276 9.23 7.96 15.67
C VAL A 276 9.67 7.49 14.30
N ASP A 277 10.04 8.44 13.45
CA ASP A 277 10.56 8.18 12.11
C ASP A 277 11.90 7.43 12.18
N GLY A 278 12.24 6.74 11.10
CA GLY A 278 13.53 6.12 10.92
C GLY A 278 14.65 7.15 10.99
N PRO A 279 15.75 6.86 11.72
CA PRO A 279 16.86 7.79 11.83
C PRO A 279 17.59 7.93 10.49
N ARG A 280 18.29 9.04 10.29
CA ARG A 280 19.03 9.33 9.03
C ARG A 280 20.03 8.24 8.64
N TYR A 281 20.64 7.56 9.62
CA TYR A 281 21.58 6.46 9.38
C TYR A 281 20.87 5.12 9.04
N SER A 282 19.55 5.05 9.18
CA SER A 282 18.73 3.89 8.81
C SER A 282 17.43 4.34 8.14
N PRO A 283 17.52 4.99 6.97
CA PRO A 283 16.36 5.58 6.29
C PRO A 283 15.32 4.52 5.88
N ASN A 284 15.74 3.28 5.71
CA ASN A 284 14.85 2.15 5.36
C ASN A 284 13.87 1.75 6.47
N ASN A 285 13.98 2.33 7.67
CA ASN A 285 12.95 2.18 8.69
C ASN A 285 11.72 3.08 8.43
N GLY A 286 11.82 3.99 7.47
CA GLY A 286 10.74 4.84 6.98
C GLY A 286 10.16 5.83 8.00
N PRO A 287 9.19 6.63 7.59
CA PRO A 287 8.42 7.47 8.51
C PRO A 287 7.60 6.61 9.48
N SER A 288 7.37 7.12 10.69
CA SER A 288 6.59 6.42 11.73
C SER A 288 5.17 6.07 11.27
N GLY A 289 4.57 5.09 11.91
CA GLY A 289 3.17 4.73 11.66
C GLY A 289 2.25 5.94 11.71
N LEU A 290 2.43 6.82 12.71
CA LEU A 290 1.66 8.06 12.86
C LEU A 290 1.85 9.01 11.67
N THR A 291 3.08 9.16 11.19
CA THR A 291 3.41 10.06 10.06
C THR A 291 2.84 9.53 8.72
N ARG A 292 2.93 8.21 8.47
CA ARG A 292 2.62 7.61 7.17
C ARG A 292 1.21 7.04 7.02
N MET A 293 0.46 6.88 8.10
CA MET A 293 -0.88 6.27 8.12
C MET A 293 -1.79 6.82 7.02
N GLN A 294 -1.87 8.16 6.89
CA GLN A 294 -2.71 8.82 5.88
C GLN A 294 -2.28 8.46 4.46
N ARG A 295 -0.97 8.48 4.19
CA ARG A 295 -0.40 8.26 2.86
C ARG A 295 -0.50 6.80 2.42
N ASP A 296 -0.14 5.86 3.31
CA ASP A 296 0.11 4.48 2.96
C ASP A 296 -1.09 3.55 3.19
N VAL A 297 -2.06 4.00 3.99
CA VAL A 297 -3.22 3.20 4.40
C VAL A 297 -4.53 3.90 4.05
N LEU A 298 -4.80 5.04 4.66
CA LEU A 298 -6.13 5.67 4.60
C LEU A 298 -6.47 6.25 3.22
N SER A 299 -5.48 6.55 2.38
CA SER A 299 -5.68 7.06 1.02
C SER A 299 -5.75 5.97 -0.06
N ARG A 300 -5.65 4.69 0.31
CA ARG A 300 -5.72 3.59 -0.65
C ARG A 300 -7.15 3.34 -1.11
N ALA A 301 -7.28 2.93 -2.37
CA ALA A 301 -8.59 2.74 -2.98
C ALA A 301 -9.39 1.62 -2.28
N GLY A 302 -10.61 1.92 -1.87
CA GLY A 302 -11.56 0.95 -1.35
C GLY A 302 -11.32 0.48 0.08
N VAL A 303 -10.38 1.05 0.85
CA VAL A 303 -10.11 0.61 2.23
C VAL A 303 -11.33 0.80 3.11
N ARG A 304 -11.71 -0.27 3.82
CA ARG A 304 -12.81 -0.32 4.80
C ARG A 304 -12.32 -0.68 6.19
N THR A 305 -11.29 -1.51 6.25
CA THR A 305 -10.74 -2.01 7.50
C THR A 305 -9.23 -1.84 7.50
N VAL A 306 -8.69 -1.44 8.63
CA VAL A 306 -7.25 -1.35 8.86
C VAL A 306 -6.87 -2.43 9.86
N VAL A 307 -5.80 -3.18 9.57
CA VAL A 307 -5.13 -4.03 10.57
C VAL A 307 -3.85 -3.33 10.98
N VAL A 308 -3.61 -3.20 12.28
CA VAL A 308 -2.39 -2.62 12.83
C VAL A 308 -1.56 -3.72 13.49
N GLU A 309 -0.38 -3.98 12.93
CA GLU A 309 0.61 -4.94 13.44
C GLU A 309 1.97 -4.22 13.54
N MET A 310 2.18 -3.50 14.64
CA MET A 310 3.42 -2.76 14.90
C MET A 310 3.51 -2.26 16.34
N GLY A 311 4.71 -1.87 16.75
CA GLY A 311 5.01 -1.35 18.10
C GLY A 311 6.20 -2.04 18.76
N LEU A 312 6.58 -3.24 18.30
CA LEU A 312 7.73 -3.95 18.85
C LEU A 312 9.05 -3.18 18.62
N ASN A 313 9.20 -2.54 17.47
CA ASN A 313 10.39 -1.74 17.17
C ASN A 313 10.51 -0.47 18.02
N ASP A 314 9.42 0.06 18.58
CA ASP A 314 9.48 1.15 19.56
C ASP A 314 10.17 0.70 20.85
N ILE A 315 10.03 -0.57 21.20
CA ILE A 315 10.62 -1.19 22.40
C ILE A 315 12.08 -1.57 22.16
N ILE A 316 12.38 -2.26 21.05
CA ILE A 316 13.69 -2.91 20.85
C ILE A 316 14.74 -2.01 20.17
N LYS A 317 14.34 -1.01 19.38
CA LYS A 317 15.28 -0.15 18.61
C LYS A 317 15.56 1.19 19.29
N PRO A 318 16.82 1.65 19.35
CA PRO A 318 17.15 2.99 19.84
C PRO A 318 16.53 4.12 18.97
N PRO A 319 16.10 5.23 19.56
CA PRO A 319 15.84 5.42 20.99
C PRO A 319 14.65 4.58 21.42
N ARG A 320 14.84 3.72 22.44
CA ARG A 320 13.83 2.79 22.93
C ARG A 320 12.73 3.52 23.71
N GLN A 321 11.49 3.10 23.50
CA GLN A 321 10.37 3.54 24.34
C GLN A 321 10.21 2.61 25.54
N ASN A 322 10.54 3.09 26.73
CA ASN A 322 10.46 2.30 27.96
C ASN A 322 9.10 2.41 28.67
N ASN A 323 8.25 3.36 28.26
CA ASN A 323 6.91 3.51 28.82
C ASN A 323 5.88 2.86 27.88
N PRO A 324 5.22 1.75 28.29
CA PRO A 324 4.21 1.06 27.49
C PRO A 324 3.01 1.96 27.13
N ASP A 325 2.60 2.86 28.02
CA ASP A 325 1.45 3.73 27.81
C ASP A 325 1.65 4.68 26.62
N ARG A 326 2.88 5.16 26.41
CA ARG A 326 3.21 5.99 25.25
C ARG A 326 3.02 5.25 23.93
N ILE A 327 3.38 3.96 23.89
CA ILE A 327 3.18 3.12 22.70
C ILE A 327 1.66 2.95 22.47
N VAL A 328 0.93 2.61 23.52
CA VAL A 328 -0.53 2.43 23.45
C VAL A 328 -1.25 3.72 23.04
N ASP A 329 -0.83 4.87 23.53
CA ASP A 329 -1.39 6.16 23.12
C ASP A 329 -1.13 6.43 21.60
N GLY A 330 0.04 6.06 21.11
CA GLY A 330 0.33 6.09 19.67
C GLY A 330 -0.61 5.18 18.87
N LEU A 331 -0.85 3.97 19.37
CA LEU A 331 -1.79 3.02 18.74
C LEU A 331 -3.23 3.55 18.76
N ARG A 332 -3.69 4.12 19.88
CA ARG A 332 -5.00 4.80 19.96
C ARG A 332 -5.11 5.98 18.99
N GLN A 333 -4.02 6.70 18.77
CA GLN A 333 -4.00 7.80 17.80
C GLN A 333 -4.16 7.30 16.36
N LEU A 334 -3.57 6.14 16.00
CA LEU A 334 -3.81 5.49 14.71
C LEU A 334 -5.28 5.10 14.53
N VAL A 335 -5.92 4.58 15.59
CA VAL A 335 -7.36 4.29 15.60
C VAL A 335 -8.18 5.54 15.35
N LYS A 336 -7.88 6.65 16.02
CA LYS A 336 -8.56 7.93 15.79
C LYS A 336 -8.46 8.39 14.33
N TYR A 337 -7.29 8.23 13.70
CA TYR A 337 -7.12 8.58 12.29
C TYR A 337 -7.99 7.72 11.36
N ALA A 338 -8.09 6.41 11.63
CA ALA A 338 -8.93 5.50 10.86
C ALA A 338 -10.44 5.81 11.07
N HIS A 339 -10.86 6.04 12.32
CA HIS A 339 -12.25 6.38 12.66
C HIS A 339 -12.70 7.70 12.02
N ALA A 340 -11.78 8.68 11.87
CA ALA A 340 -12.07 9.91 11.14
C ALA A 340 -12.44 9.69 9.66
N ARG A 341 -12.18 8.48 9.14
CA ARG A 341 -12.53 7.99 7.81
C ARG A 341 -13.59 6.89 7.81
N ASN A 342 -14.27 6.67 8.93
CA ASN A 342 -15.26 5.59 9.14
C ASN A 342 -14.68 4.19 8.86
N MET A 343 -13.38 4.00 9.08
CA MET A 343 -12.71 2.71 8.91
C MET A 343 -12.64 1.98 10.25
N ARG A 344 -12.93 0.68 10.22
CA ARG A 344 -12.75 -0.22 11.35
C ARG A 344 -11.28 -0.53 11.56
N VAL A 345 -10.85 -0.73 12.81
CA VAL A 345 -9.46 -1.08 13.14
C VAL A 345 -9.40 -2.38 13.93
N VAL A 346 -8.64 -3.34 13.42
CA VAL A 346 -8.26 -4.57 14.12
C VAL A 346 -6.80 -4.45 14.52
N GLY A 347 -6.46 -4.66 15.79
CA GLY A 347 -5.09 -4.58 16.26
C GLY A 347 -4.51 -5.93 16.62
N GLY A 348 -3.25 -6.15 16.25
CA GLY A 348 -2.48 -7.31 16.66
C GLY A 348 -1.73 -7.09 17.96
N THR A 349 -1.60 -8.13 18.79
CA THR A 349 -0.64 -8.14 19.89
C THR A 349 0.79 -8.25 19.36
N LEU A 350 1.75 -7.69 20.09
CA LEU A 350 3.17 -7.72 19.74
C LEU A 350 3.74 -9.13 19.94
N THR A 351 4.40 -9.67 18.94
CA THR A 351 4.96 -11.03 18.94
C THR A 351 6.13 -11.19 19.91
N PRO A 352 6.43 -12.39 20.40
CA PRO A 352 7.59 -12.64 21.24
C PRO A 352 8.88 -12.54 20.44
N PHE A 353 10.01 -12.24 21.13
CA PHE A 353 11.33 -12.07 20.53
C PHE A 353 12.47 -12.63 21.39
N GLY A 354 12.15 -13.55 22.31
CA GLY A 354 13.13 -14.22 23.16
C GLY A 354 14.13 -15.04 22.32
N GLY A 355 15.42 -14.86 22.60
CA GLY A 355 16.51 -15.41 21.80
C GLY A 355 17.04 -14.46 20.73
N HIS A 356 16.30 -13.44 20.32
CA HIS A 356 16.82 -12.42 19.43
C HIS A 356 17.99 -11.67 20.07
N ARG A 357 19.01 -11.30 19.28
CA ARG A 357 20.24 -10.62 19.74
C ARG A 357 20.00 -9.33 20.55
N GLY A 358 18.86 -8.71 20.39
CA GLY A 358 18.45 -7.50 21.13
C GLY A 358 17.50 -7.81 22.29
N TYR A 359 17.30 -9.09 22.64
CA TYR A 359 16.42 -9.47 23.73
C TYR A 359 17.00 -9.07 25.09
N GLU A 360 16.18 -8.44 25.88
CA GLU A 360 16.39 -8.18 27.30
C GLU A 360 15.08 -8.41 28.01
N ARG A 361 15.09 -9.14 29.15
CA ARG A 361 13.87 -9.47 29.92
C ARG A 361 13.05 -8.22 30.26
N ARG A 362 13.70 -7.09 30.58
CA ARG A 362 12.98 -5.83 30.86
C ARG A 362 12.20 -5.30 29.65
N LEU A 363 12.66 -5.51 28.43
CA LEU A 363 11.98 -5.11 27.21
C LEU A 363 10.78 -6.02 26.92
N ASP A 364 10.90 -7.32 27.23
CA ASP A 364 9.77 -8.25 27.14
C ASP A 364 8.66 -7.91 28.14
N VAL A 365 9.00 -7.48 29.36
CA VAL A 365 8.02 -6.96 30.32
C VAL A 365 7.24 -5.77 29.75
N ILE A 366 7.90 -4.86 29.02
CA ILE A 366 7.23 -3.73 28.35
C ILE A 366 6.27 -4.26 27.27
N ARG A 367 6.74 -5.21 26.42
CA ARG A 367 5.91 -5.85 25.39
C ARG A 367 4.66 -6.50 25.99
N GLN A 368 4.81 -7.24 27.08
CA GLN A 368 3.69 -7.89 27.76
C GLN A 368 2.67 -6.87 28.30
N ARG A 369 3.12 -5.77 28.90
CA ARG A 369 2.24 -4.68 29.35
C ARG A 369 1.48 -4.00 28.22
N VAL A 370 2.13 -3.79 27.07
CA VAL A 370 1.45 -3.31 25.85
C VAL A 370 0.39 -4.32 25.42
N ASN A 371 0.74 -5.62 25.39
CA ASN A 371 -0.20 -6.68 25.01
C ASN A 371 -1.37 -6.82 25.96
N GLU A 372 -1.19 -6.65 27.28
CA GLU A 372 -2.27 -6.62 28.26
C GLU A 372 -3.27 -5.50 27.94
N GLN A 373 -2.78 -4.30 27.64
CA GLN A 373 -3.65 -3.18 27.25
C GLN A 373 -4.37 -3.44 25.92
N ILE A 374 -3.69 -4.04 24.93
CA ILE A 374 -4.33 -4.43 23.65
C ILE A 374 -5.44 -5.45 23.91
N ARG A 375 -5.16 -6.50 24.68
CA ARG A 375 -6.16 -7.56 25.03
C ARG A 375 -7.35 -7.05 25.84
N SER A 376 -7.19 -5.94 26.56
CA SER A 376 -8.30 -5.35 27.32
C SER A 376 -9.46 -4.85 26.44
N GLY A 377 -9.29 -4.78 25.11
CA GLY A 377 -10.28 -4.27 24.16
C GLY A 377 -10.44 -2.73 24.16
N LYS A 378 -9.56 -1.99 24.87
CA LYS A 378 -9.63 -0.52 25.00
C LYS A 378 -8.74 0.25 24.02
N VAL A 379 -8.08 -0.46 23.09
CA VAL A 379 -7.14 0.13 22.13
C VAL A 379 -7.72 0.13 20.72
N TYR A 380 -8.31 -0.98 20.31
CA TYR A 380 -8.81 -1.23 18.95
C TYR A 380 -10.27 -1.66 18.97
N ASP A 381 -10.94 -1.64 17.84
CA ASP A 381 -12.32 -2.14 17.70
C ASP A 381 -12.41 -3.66 17.86
N SER A 382 -11.34 -4.35 17.51
CA SER A 382 -11.17 -5.80 17.69
C SER A 382 -9.68 -6.14 17.80
N VAL A 383 -9.41 -7.30 18.39
CA VAL A 383 -8.02 -7.75 18.62
C VAL A 383 -7.79 -9.12 17.99
N VAL A 384 -6.63 -9.28 17.37
CA VAL A 384 -6.06 -10.58 17.00
C VAL A 384 -4.83 -10.84 17.87
N ASP A 385 -4.78 -12.00 18.54
CA ASP A 385 -3.70 -12.33 19.45
C ASP A 385 -2.56 -13.08 18.76
N PHE A 386 -1.73 -12.33 18.01
CA PHE A 386 -0.56 -12.88 17.34
C PHE A 386 0.50 -13.41 18.32
N ASP A 387 0.61 -12.82 19.51
CA ASP A 387 1.48 -13.34 20.56
C ASP A 387 1.06 -14.76 20.97
N ALA A 388 -0.22 -14.98 21.27
CA ALA A 388 -0.74 -16.29 21.62
C ALA A 388 -0.61 -17.31 20.47
N ALA A 389 -0.78 -16.87 19.22
CA ALA A 389 -0.69 -17.73 18.05
C ALA A 389 0.73 -18.23 17.78
N LEU A 390 1.74 -17.39 18.05
CA LEU A 390 3.12 -17.65 17.66
C LEU A 390 4.03 -18.10 18.81
N ARG A 391 3.72 -17.76 20.05
CA ARG A 391 4.60 -18.03 21.19
C ARG A 391 4.75 -19.53 21.47
N ASP A 392 5.93 -19.92 21.93
CA ASP A 392 6.19 -21.26 22.44
C ASP A 392 5.44 -21.46 23.76
N PRO A 393 4.61 -22.51 23.91
CA PRO A 393 3.94 -22.83 25.18
C PRO A 393 4.91 -23.11 26.35
N ALA A 394 6.10 -23.63 26.07
CA ALA A 394 7.11 -23.93 27.09
C ALA A 394 7.93 -22.68 27.49
N ASP A 395 8.11 -21.73 26.59
CA ASP A 395 8.77 -20.43 26.85
C ASP A 395 8.02 -19.31 26.12
N PRO A 396 7.01 -18.67 26.74
CA PRO A 396 6.20 -17.65 26.11
C PRO A 396 6.94 -16.37 25.69
N SER A 397 8.20 -16.24 26.06
CA SER A 397 9.05 -15.14 25.57
C SER A 397 9.57 -15.36 24.16
N ARG A 398 9.48 -16.60 23.62
CA ARG A 398 10.03 -17.04 22.33
C ARG A 398 8.94 -17.36 21.32
N LEU A 399 9.30 -17.28 20.04
CA LEU A 399 8.53 -17.90 18.98
C LEU A 399 8.62 -19.43 19.11
N ARG A 400 7.51 -20.13 18.80
CA ARG A 400 7.52 -21.59 18.68
C ARG A 400 8.55 -22.00 17.62
N PRO A 401 9.39 -23.03 17.85
CA PRO A 401 10.46 -23.39 16.90
C PRO A 401 10.00 -23.59 15.46
N ALA A 402 8.82 -24.19 15.24
CA ALA A 402 8.25 -24.37 13.91
C ALA A 402 7.82 -23.06 13.20
N TYR A 403 7.68 -22.00 13.95
CA TYR A 403 7.24 -20.68 13.46
C TYR A 403 8.37 -19.65 13.41
N ASP A 404 9.52 -19.95 13.99
CA ASP A 404 10.72 -19.11 14.00
C ASP A 404 11.50 -19.29 12.69
N SER A 405 11.94 -18.18 12.11
CA SER A 405 12.82 -18.21 10.93
C SER A 405 14.27 -18.55 11.26
N GLY A 406 14.63 -18.60 12.55
CA GLY A 406 15.96 -18.80 13.08
C GLY A 406 16.64 -17.51 13.57
N ASP A 407 16.05 -16.34 13.35
CA ASP A 407 16.54 -15.07 13.89
C ASP A 407 15.87 -14.66 15.23
N HIS A 408 14.90 -15.44 15.68
CA HIS A 408 14.15 -15.30 16.92
C HIS A 408 13.33 -14.00 17.05
N LEU A 409 12.97 -13.40 15.92
CA LEU A 409 12.18 -12.20 15.81
C LEU A 409 11.12 -12.31 14.73
N HIS A 410 11.52 -12.78 13.54
CA HIS A 410 10.64 -12.85 12.39
C HIS A 410 10.09 -14.27 12.21
N PRO A 411 8.79 -14.40 11.86
CA PRO A 411 8.21 -15.72 11.60
C PRO A 411 8.80 -16.39 10.36
N SER A 412 8.80 -17.71 10.33
CA SER A 412 8.96 -18.53 9.12
C SER A 412 7.69 -18.48 8.26
N ASP A 413 7.70 -19.06 7.06
CA ASP A 413 6.49 -19.20 6.22
C ASP A 413 5.33 -19.86 7.00
N ASN A 414 5.63 -20.85 7.84
CA ASN A 414 4.62 -21.48 8.70
C ASN A 414 4.11 -20.53 9.78
N GLY A 415 4.99 -19.70 10.35
CA GLY A 415 4.60 -18.67 11.31
C GLY A 415 3.73 -17.58 10.67
N PHE A 416 4.05 -17.14 9.45
CA PHE A 416 3.21 -16.22 8.70
C PHE A 416 1.84 -16.81 8.37
N ARG A 417 1.76 -18.09 8.04
CA ARG A 417 0.48 -18.79 7.86
C ARG A 417 -0.30 -18.82 9.17
N ALA A 418 0.34 -19.17 10.29
CA ALA A 418 -0.31 -19.20 11.60
C ALA A 418 -0.85 -17.80 12.02
N MET A 419 -0.14 -16.71 11.69
CA MET A 419 -0.66 -15.35 11.91
C MET A 419 -1.95 -15.10 11.11
N ALA A 420 -1.95 -15.47 9.84
CA ALA A 420 -3.15 -15.31 9.02
C ALA A 420 -4.31 -16.14 9.55
N GLU A 421 -4.07 -17.39 10.00
CA GLU A 421 -5.07 -18.30 10.56
C GLU A 421 -5.62 -17.82 11.90
N ALA A 422 -4.83 -17.13 12.72
CA ALA A 422 -5.26 -16.57 14.00
C ALA A 422 -6.29 -15.44 13.84
N LEU A 423 -6.35 -14.79 12.67
CA LEU A 423 -7.30 -13.72 12.43
C LEU A 423 -8.69 -14.29 12.09
N ASP A 424 -9.66 -14.12 12.99
CA ASP A 424 -11.07 -14.38 12.64
C ASP A 424 -11.53 -13.37 11.60
N LEU A 425 -11.84 -13.86 10.39
CA LEU A 425 -12.24 -13.02 9.26
C LEU A 425 -13.52 -12.23 9.51
N LYS A 426 -14.35 -12.63 10.49
CA LYS A 426 -15.53 -11.86 10.90
C LYS A 426 -15.17 -10.51 11.51
N LEU A 427 -13.98 -10.40 12.14
CA LEU A 427 -13.49 -9.16 12.73
C LEU A 427 -13.23 -8.08 11.71
N LEU A 428 -13.04 -8.45 10.44
CA LEU A 428 -12.82 -7.53 9.33
C LEU A 428 -14.11 -6.88 8.81
N LYS A 429 -15.29 -7.41 9.18
CA LYS A 429 -16.58 -6.88 8.75
C LYS A 429 -17.03 -5.71 9.65
N GLY A 430 -17.76 -4.78 9.06
CA GLY A 430 -18.41 -3.66 9.75
C GLY A 430 -17.72 -2.32 9.47
N SER A 431 -18.36 -1.27 9.97
CA SER A 431 -17.83 0.10 10.03
C SER A 431 -17.20 0.34 11.41
N SER A 432 -16.53 1.48 11.59
CA SER A 432 -16.14 1.92 12.93
C SER A 432 -17.38 2.00 13.85
N PRO A 433 -17.24 1.74 15.16
CA PRO A 433 -18.32 2.01 16.10
C PRO A 433 -18.79 3.45 15.99
N ALA A 434 -20.09 3.68 16.14
CA ALA A 434 -20.62 5.04 16.22
C ALA A 434 -19.90 5.79 17.36
N ARG A 435 -19.48 7.02 17.08
CA ARG A 435 -18.91 7.89 18.13
C ARG A 435 -19.99 8.08 19.20
N THR A 436 -19.78 7.54 20.40
CA THR A 436 -20.49 7.92 21.61
C THR A 436 -19.89 9.18 22.19
#